data_af6fc7087e6874dd1c373a89559ee8bf
#
_entry.id   af6fc7087e6874dd1c373a89559ee8bf
#
_cell.length_a   1.000
_cell.length_b   1.000
_cell.length_c   1.000
_cell.angle_alpha   90.00
_cell.angle_beta   90.00
_cell.angle_gamma   90.00
#
_symmetry.space_group_name_H-M   'P 1'
#
loop_
_entity.id
_entity.type
_entity.pdbx_description
1 polymer ?
#
loop_
_entity_poly.entity_id
_entity_poly.type
_entity_poly.pdbx_seq_one_letter_code
_entity_poly.pdbx_strand_id
1 'polypeptide(L)'
;MVKAIKMKNTFSLLITIVFCCQISITHAQYTDVINSNRPGSSQSAFSVGTKVLQFELGSYLVKEKRNVYPNYEVSGYGLDFAVHYGIWKEALELNIQGTYQNDTKSYSSGVIKDETRANFKNFNIGAKYLVYDPNKNKEDKPNLYSYHANRGFKWSSLIPAVSVAGGLNFDSEDNPYTATTVDGVSYRGVLITQNNFAGGWVFVTNFMLDRIGSDQTDLNYTLTLTHSFNPKWVMFAETQGIKSDFYADNLFRFGAGYLLGKNLQLDTALTFNTKDTPSVLNISFGVSYRIDRHDTSN
;
A
#
# COMPACT_ATOMS: atom_id res chain seq x y z
N MET A 1 -16.53 14.44 -37.08
CA MET A 1 -15.54 13.54 -37.73
C MET A 1 -14.14 13.62 -37.09
N VAL A 2 -13.60 14.78 -36.79
CA VAL A 2 -12.26 14.98 -36.20
C VAL A 2 -12.09 14.36 -34.79
N LYS A 3 -13.14 14.34 -33.95
CA LYS A 3 -13.12 13.76 -32.58
C LYS A 3 -12.99 12.21 -32.58
N ALA A 4 -13.59 11.54 -33.56
CA ALA A 4 -13.51 10.07 -33.67
C ALA A 4 -12.14 9.59 -34.17
N ILE A 5 -11.45 10.38 -34.98
CA ILE A 5 -10.11 10.08 -35.49
C ILE A 5 -9.05 10.21 -34.39
N LYS A 6 -9.18 11.23 -33.52
CA LYS A 6 -8.29 11.41 -32.37
C LYS A 6 -8.40 10.25 -31.35
N MET A 7 -9.62 9.77 -31.12
CA MET A 7 -9.88 8.68 -30.18
C MET A 7 -9.35 7.32 -30.68
N LYS A 8 -9.42 7.05 -31.99
CA LYS A 8 -8.82 5.85 -32.62
C LYS A 8 -7.30 5.83 -32.50
N ASN A 9 -6.66 6.96 -32.70
CA ASN A 9 -5.18 7.06 -32.61
C ASN A 9 -4.68 6.90 -31.17
N THR A 10 -5.38 7.43 -30.16
CA THR A 10 -5.03 7.27 -28.75
C THR A 10 -5.21 5.82 -28.30
N PHE A 11 -6.26 5.16 -28.76
CA PHE A 11 -6.53 3.74 -28.46
C PHE A 11 -5.51 2.82 -29.13
N SER A 12 -5.11 3.10 -30.38
CA SER A 12 -4.05 2.39 -31.09
C SER A 12 -2.68 2.57 -30.43
N LEU A 13 -2.36 3.78 -29.94
CA LEU A 13 -1.12 4.06 -29.21
C LEU A 13 -1.07 3.30 -27.87
N LEU A 14 -2.18 3.22 -27.15
CA LEU A 14 -2.29 2.47 -25.90
C LEU A 14 -2.09 0.95 -26.12
N ILE A 15 -2.68 0.40 -27.18
CA ILE A 15 -2.50 -1.02 -27.56
C ILE A 15 -1.04 -1.29 -27.94
N THR A 16 -0.39 -0.40 -28.66
CA THR A 16 1.02 -0.54 -29.06
C THR A 16 1.95 -0.49 -27.84
N ILE A 17 1.68 0.38 -26.86
CA ILE A 17 2.44 0.44 -25.61
C ILE A 17 2.25 -0.84 -24.80
N VAL A 18 1.03 -1.37 -24.69
CA VAL A 18 0.74 -2.64 -24.00
C VAL A 18 1.41 -3.82 -24.71
N PHE A 19 1.47 -3.81 -26.04
CA PHE A 19 2.11 -4.89 -26.81
C PHE A 19 3.65 -4.84 -26.75
N CYS A 20 4.26 -3.65 -26.66
CA CYS A 20 5.71 -3.49 -26.44
C CYS A 20 6.16 -3.93 -25.03
N CYS A 21 5.28 -3.91 -24.04
CA CYS A 21 5.57 -4.41 -22.68
C CYS A 21 5.61 -5.95 -22.58
N GLN A 22 5.19 -6.70 -23.61
CA GLN A 22 5.11 -8.17 -23.56
C GLN A 22 6.46 -8.91 -23.78
N ILE A 23 7.55 -8.21 -24.13
CA ILE A 23 8.78 -8.88 -24.62
C ILE A 23 9.85 -9.07 -23.53
N SER A 24 9.60 -8.66 -22.32
CA SER A 24 10.55 -8.91 -21.23
C SER A 24 10.13 -10.14 -20.43
N ILE A 25 10.85 -11.25 -20.57
CA ILE A 25 10.80 -12.37 -19.63
C ILE A 25 11.35 -11.83 -18.31
N THR A 26 10.45 -11.33 -17.46
CA THR A 26 10.84 -10.80 -16.16
C THR A 26 10.95 -11.95 -15.16
N HIS A 27 12.17 -12.34 -14.80
CA HIS A 27 12.39 -13.05 -13.56
C HIS A 27 12.46 -11.99 -12.45
N ALA A 28 11.43 -11.84 -11.65
CA ALA A 28 11.46 -11.03 -10.44
C ALA A 28 12.36 -11.73 -9.41
N GLN A 29 13.05 -10.95 -8.59
CA GLN A 29 13.90 -11.50 -7.56
C GLN A 29 13.02 -11.96 -6.39
N TYR A 30 12.95 -13.28 -6.16
CA TYR A 30 12.31 -13.85 -4.98
C TYR A 30 13.04 -13.39 -3.71
N THR A 31 12.28 -12.97 -2.68
CA THR A 31 12.85 -12.60 -1.39
C THR A 31 12.71 -13.76 -0.41
N ASP A 32 13.85 -14.26 0.11
CA ASP A 32 13.92 -15.39 1.07
C ASP A 32 13.26 -15.06 2.45
N VAL A 33 12.98 -13.78 2.69
CA VAL A 33 12.38 -13.26 3.92
C VAL A 33 11.08 -12.55 3.59
N ILE A 34 10.09 -12.66 4.48
CA ILE A 34 8.81 -11.98 4.32
C ILE A 34 9.00 -10.47 4.09
N ASN A 35 8.34 -9.94 3.07
CA ASN A 35 8.27 -8.53 2.76
C ASN A 35 6.82 -8.09 2.92
N SER A 36 6.45 -7.67 4.13
CA SER A 36 5.10 -7.24 4.44
C SER A 36 4.89 -5.76 4.07
N ASN A 37 3.70 -5.43 3.57
CA ASN A 37 3.28 -4.04 3.41
C ASN A 37 2.97 -3.37 4.76
N ARG A 38 2.72 -4.18 5.80
CA ARG A 38 2.47 -3.70 7.15
C ARG A 38 3.77 -3.30 7.86
N PRO A 39 3.68 -2.35 8.83
CA PRO A 39 2.49 -1.65 9.34
C PRO A 39 2.16 -0.34 8.59
N GLY A 40 2.82 -0.07 7.46
CA GLY A 40 2.55 1.08 6.59
C GLY A 40 1.27 0.94 5.76
N SER A 41 1.00 1.95 4.92
CA SER A 41 -0.03 1.92 3.87
C SER A 41 0.58 1.74 2.49
N SER A 42 1.90 1.85 2.35
CA SER A 42 2.57 1.66 1.08
C SER A 42 2.66 0.18 0.71
N GLN A 43 2.52 -0.09 -0.57
CA GLN A 43 2.76 -1.40 -1.14
C GLN A 43 4.18 -1.48 -1.70
N SER A 44 4.88 -2.58 -1.43
CA SER A 44 6.16 -2.90 -2.04
C SER A 44 6.03 -3.08 -3.56
N ALA A 45 7.05 -2.65 -4.32
CA ALA A 45 7.11 -2.92 -5.75
C ALA A 45 7.32 -4.40 -6.06
N PHE A 46 7.96 -5.15 -5.16
CA PHE A 46 8.20 -6.57 -5.36
C PHE A 46 6.96 -7.41 -5.02
N SER A 47 6.75 -8.47 -5.80
CA SER A 47 5.73 -9.48 -5.56
C SER A 47 6.20 -10.46 -4.49
N VAL A 48 5.26 -11.18 -3.87
CA VAL A 48 5.59 -12.21 -2.86
C VAL A 48 6.32 -13.43 -3.43
N GLY A 49 6.32 -13.60 -4.75
CA GLY A 49 6.93 -14.74 -5.45
C GLY A 49 5.94 -15.86 -5.74
N THR A 50 6.28 -16.71 -6.73
CA THR A 50 5.39 -17.78 -7.22
C THR A 50 5.14 -18.83 -6.14
N LYS A 51 3.89 -19.30 -6.00
CA LYS A 51 3.44 -20.29 -5.00
C LYS A 51 3.59 -19.82 -3.55
N VAL A 52 3.84 -18.54 -3.32
CA VAL A 52 3.89 -17.94 -1.98
C VAL A 52 2.53 -17.37 -1.64
N LEU A 53 2.03 -17.68 -0.45
CA LEU A 53 0.80 -17.14 0.11
C LEU A 53 1.13 -16.37 1.38
N GLN A 54 0.81 -15.07 1.41
CA GLN A 54 1.08 -14.19 2.54
C GLN A 54 -0.22 -13.62 3.08
N PHE A 55 -0.36 -13.71 4.41
CA PHE A 55 -1.46 -13.13 5.16
C PHE A 55 -0.95 -11.97 6.00
N GLU A 56 -1.69 -10.90 6.01
CA GLU A 56 -1.43 -9.72 6.84
C GLU A 56 -2.70 -9.39 7.61
N LEU A 57 -2.61 -9.27 8.93
CA LEU A 57 -3.72 -8.93 9.80
C LEU A 57 -3.27 -7.88 10.81
N GLY A 58 -4.07 -6.84 10.98
CA GLY A 58 -3.81 -5.81 11.96
C GLY A 58 -5.08 -5.31 12.63
N SER A 59 -4.92 -4.82 13.84
CA SER A 59 -5.95 -4.08 14.55
C SER A 59 -5.45 -2.68 14.88
N TYR A 60 -6.35 -1.71 14.91
CA TYR A 60 -6.01 -0.35 15.31
C TYR A 60 -7.12 0.26 16.17
N LEU A 61 -6.70 1.13 17.09
CA LEU A 61 -7.61 1.95 17.86
C LEU A 61 -7.80 3.29 17.13
N VAL A 62 -9.05 3.69 16.97
CA VAL A 62 -9.45 4.94 16.31
C VAL A 62 -9.72 5.99 17.36
N LYS A 63 -9.10 7.14 17.21
CA LYS A 63 -9.46 8.34 17.96
C LYS A 63 -9.41 9.55 17.05
N GLU A 64 -10.58 10.16 16.83
CA GLU A 64 -10.70 11.38 16.04
C GLU A 64 -11.42 12.44 16.86
N LYS A 65 -11.02 13.69 16.70
CA LYS A 65 -11.64 14.80 17.38
C LYS A 65 -11.80 16.00 16.43
N ARG A 66 -13.01 16.52 16.33
CA ARG A 66 -13.32 17.74 15.60
C ARG A 66 -13.78 18.83 16.56
N ASN A 67 -13.01 19.91 16.64
CA ASN A 67 -13.28 21.05 17.52
C ASN A 67 -14.09 22.17 16.86
N VAL A 68 -14.49 22.00 15.58
CA VAL A 68 -15.30 22.97 14.84
C VAL A 68 -16.71 22.41 14.68
N TYR A 69 -17.72 23.29 14.76
CA TYR A 69 -19.13 22.88 14.66
C TYR A 69 -19.45 22.11 13.35
N PRO A 70 -20.15 21.01 13.41
CA PRO A 70 -20.57 20.29 14.63
C PRO A 70 -19.36 19.59 15.30
N ASN A 71 -19.14 19.89 16.60
CA ASN A 71 -18.08 19.27 17.37
C ASN A 71 -18.41 17.81 17.64
N TYR A 72 -17.47 16.92 17.41
CA TYR A 72 -17.62 15.50 17.70
C TYR A 72 -16.31 14.83 18.06
N GLU A 73 -16.42 13.73 18.78
CA GLU A 73 -15.34 12.78 19.00
C GLU A 73 -15.72 11.41 18.42
N VAL A 74 -14.77 10.74 17.78
CA VAL A 74 -14.92 9.36 17.31
C VAL A 74 -13.98 8.49 18.10
N SER A 75 -14.49 7.39 18.60
CA SER A 75 -13.71 6.35 19.27
C SER A 75 -14.17 4.97 18.84
N GLY A 76 -13.22 4.06 18.63
CA GLY A 76 -13.54 2.73 18.18
C GLY A 76 -12.30 1.91 17.84
N TYR A 77 -12.51 0.86 17.08
CA TYR A 77 -11.45 -0.01 16.59
C TYR A 77 -11.65 -0.35 15.13
N GLY A 78 -10.55 -0.69 14.47
CA GLY A 78 -10.57 -1.21 13.11
C GLY A 78 -9.70 -2.44 12.97
N LEU A 79 -9.96 -3.19 11.92
CA LEU A 79 -9.24 -4.38 11.51
C LEU A 79 -8.81 -4.23 10.06
N ASP A 80 -7.51 -4.31 9.82
CA ASP A 80 -6.93 -4.37 8.48
C ASP A 80 -6.55 -5.80 8.14
N PHE A 81 -6.85 -6.24 6.94
CA PHE A 81 -6.40 -7.53 6.45
C PHE A 81 -5.97 -7.45 5.00
N ALA A 82 -4.97 -8.25 4.65
CA ALA A 82 -4.58 -8.46 3.27
C ALA A 82 -4.14 -9.91 3.06
N VAL A 83 -4.40 -10.42 1.87
CA VAL A 83 -3.94 -11.73 1.40
C VAL A 83 -3.26 -11.50 0.05
N HIS A 84 -2.03 -11.97 -0.08
CA HIS A 84 -1.24 -11.88 -1.29
C HIS A 84 -0.88 -13.28 -1.78
N TYR A 85 -1.04 -13.52 -3.06
CA TYR A 85 -0.70 -14.80 -3.67
C TYR A 85 0.06 -14.61 -4.97
N GLY A 86 1.27 -15.13 -5.01
CA GLY A 86 2.09 -15.14 -6.23
C GLY A 86 1.67 -16.25 -7.17
N ILE A 87 1.27 -15.85 -8.38
CA ILE A 87 0.73 -16.77 -9.38
C ILE A 87 1.53 -16.69 -10.69
N TRP A 88 1.76 -17.85 -11.30
CA TRP A 88 2.26 -18.02 -12.67
C TRP A 88 3.67 -17.46 -12.94
N LYS A 89 3.94 -16.19 -12.64
CA LYS A 89 5.24 -15.52 -12.82
C LYS A 89 5.67 -14.87 -11.49
N GLU A 90 6.97 -14.82 -11.24
CA GLU A 90 7.54 -14.16 -10.07
C GLU A 90 7.15 -12.69 -9.92
N ALA A 91 6.84 -12.05 -11.06
CA ALA A 91 6.45 -10.65 -11.12
C ALA A 91 4.96 -10.40 -10.87
N LEU A 92 4.10 -11.45 -10.83
CA LEU A 92 2.65 -11.32 -10.76
C LEU A 92 2.11 -11.79 -9.40
N GLU A 93 1.35 -10.92 -8.76
CA GLU A 93 0.71 -11.14 -7.47
C GLU A 93 -0.77 -10.79 -7.56
N LEU A 94 -1.61 -11.66 -7.04
CA LEU A 94 -3.01 -11.36 -6.75
C LEU A 94 -3.13 -10.92 -5.31
N ASN A 95 -4.01 -9.97 -5.03
CA ASN A 95 -4.26 -9.50 -3.67
C ASN A 95 -5.75 -9.30 -3.39
N ILE A 96 -6.11 -9.53 -2.14
CA ILE A 96 -7.40 -9.19 -1.55
C ILE A 96 -7.07 -8.42 -0.29
N GLN A 97 -7.63 -7.23 -0.12
CA GLN A 97 -7.38 -6.42 1.06
C GLN A 97 -8.61 -5.64 1.48
N GLY A 98 -8.73 -5.39 2.77
CA GLY A 98 -9.83 -4.60 3.30
C GLY A 98 -9.55 -4.06 4.68
N THR A 99 -10.30 -3.03 5.04
CA THR A 99 -10.31 -2.39 6.34
C THR A 99 -11.73 -2.34 6.85
N TYR A 100 -12.00 -3.04 7.94
CA TYR A 100 -13.27 -2.95 8.67
C TYR A 100 -13.11 -2.03 9.87
N GLN A 101 -14.08 -1.15 10.11
CA GLN A 101 -14.06 -0.24 11.26
C GLN A 101 -15.40 -0.28 11.98
N ASN A 102 -15.34 -0.24 13.32
CA ASN A 102 -16.48 -0.09 14.20
C ASN A 102 -16.15 1.04 15.18
N ASP A 103 -16.92 2.12 15.12
CA ASP A 103 -16.71 3.29 15.95
C ASP A 103 -18.03 3.94 16.37
N THR A 104 -17.93 4.76 17.42
CA THR A 104 -19.03 5.62 17.87
C THR A 104 -18.59 7.06 17.70
N LYS A 105 -19.42 7.83 17.01
CA LYS A 105 -19.27 9.26 16.82
C LYS A 105 -20.21 10.00 17.78
N SER A 106 -19.63 10.61 18.80
CA SER A 106 -20.34 11.32 19.85
C SER A 106 -20.27 12.83 19.63
N TYR A 107 -21.42 13.48 19.63
CA TYR A 107 -21.55 14.91 19.40
C TYR A 107 -21.58 15.68 20.72
N SER A 108 -20.81 16.76 20.82
CA SER A 108 -20.76 17.63 22.03
C SER A 108 -22.02 18.46 22.22
N SER A 109 -22.89 18.58 21.22
CA SER A 109 -24.18 19.27 21.33
C SER A 109 -25.25 18.24 21.66
N GLY A 110 -25.94 18.37 22.78
CA GLY A 110 -27.01 17.46 23.21
C GLY A 110 -28.24 17.37 22.29
N VAL A 111 -28.23 18.03 21.14
CA VAL A 111 -29.28 18.01 20.12
C VAL A 111 -29.06 16.91 19.08
N ILE A 112 -27.79 16.55 18.80
CA ILE A 112 -27.46 15.51 17.82
C ILE A 112 -27.18 14.23 18.61
N LYS A 113 -27.85 13.13 18.24
CA LYS A 113 -27.64 11.83 18.87
C LYS A 113 -26.31 11.23 18.43
N ASP A 114 -25.69 10.48 19.33
CA ASP A 114 -24.52 9.67 19.04
C ASP A 114 -24.84 8.63 17.95
N GLU A 115 -23.88 8.40 17.08
CA GLU A 115 -24.00 7.51 15.92
C GLU A 115 -22.97 6.38 16.04
N THR A 116 -23.42 5.14 16.09
CA THR A 116 -22.54 3.97 16.01
C THR A 116 -22.46 3.53 14.56
N ARG A 117 -21.23 3.40 14.05
CA ARG A 117 -20.94 3.05 12.66
C ARG A 117 -20.11 1.77 12.63
N ALA A 118 -20.47 0.86 11.74
CA ALA A 118 -19.76 -0.41 11.56
C ALA A 118 -19.86 -0.85 10.12
N ASN A 119 -18.77 -0.81 9.37
CA ASN A 119 -18.72 -1.24 7.96
C ASN A 119 -17.28 -1.39 7.48
N PHE A 120 -17.11 -1.89 6.26
CA PHE A 120 -15.83 -1.81 5.55
C PHE A 120 -15.56 -0.39 5.07
N LYS A 121 -14.44 0.20 5.48
CA LYS A 121 -13.95 1.48 4.94
C LYS A 121 -13.48 1.34 3.50
N ASN A 122 -12.90 0.20 3.21
CA ASN A 122 -12.51 -0.24 1.88
C ASN A 122 -12.48 -1.77 1.83
N PHE A 123 -12.80 -2.32 0.69
CA PHE A 123 -12.59 -3.72 0.35
C PHE A 123 -12.26 -3.81 -1.13
N ASN A 124 -11.12 -4.41 -1.47
CA ASN A 124 -10.72 -4.52 -2.86
C ASN A 124 -10.05 -5.85 -3.19
N ILE A 125 -10.17 -6.21 -4.46
CA ILE A 125 -9.52 -7.37 -5.07
C ILE A 125 -8.74 -6.87 -6.27
N GLY A 126 -7.47 -7.25 -6.38
CA GLY A 126 -6.61 -6.73 -7.42
C GLY A 126 -5.46 -7.64 -7.80
N ALA A 127 -4.66 -7.14 -8.71
CA ALA A 127 -3.42 -7.74 -9.13
C ALA A 127 -2.31 -6.69 -9.22
N LYS A 128 -1.09 -7.08 -8.87
CA LYS A 128 0.12 -6.28 -8.99
C LYS A 128 1.10 -6.96 -9.92
N TYR A 129 1.72 -6.19 -10.79
CA TYR A 129 2.73 -6.67 -11.72
C TYR A 129 3.99 -5.82 -11.64
N LEU A 130 5.14 -6.47 -11.39
CA LEU A 130 6.46 -5.84 -11.43
C LEU A 130 6.88 -5.64 -12.89
N VAL A 131 6.87 -4.38 -13.32
CA VAL A 131 7.19 -3.99 -14.70
C VAL A 131 8.69 -3.90 -14.94
N TYR A 132 9.40 -3.35 -13.94
CA TYR A 132 10.83 -3.10 -14.05
C TYR A 132 11.55 -3.33 -12.72
N ASP A 133 12.65 -4.08 -12.78
CA ASP A 133 13.57 -4.31 -11.66
C ASP A 133 14.99 -3.93 -12.09
N PRO A 134 15.59 -2.86 -11.52
CA PRO A 134 16.94 -2.42 -11.87
C PRO A 134 18.04 -3.39 -11.44
N ASN A 135 17.75 -4.33 -10.54
CA ASN A 135 18.73 -5.28 -9.98
C ASN A 135 18.61 -6.69 -10.55
N LYS A 136 17.65 -6.92 -11.45
CA LYS A 136 17.31 -8.23 -12.01
C LYS A 136 18.49 -9.07 -12.54
N ASN A 137 19.50 -8.40 -13.13
CA ASN A 137 20.67 -9.07 -13.73
C ASN A 137 21.99 -8.68 -13.04
N LYS A 138 21.91 -8.04 -11.87
CA LYS A 138 23.11 -7.67 -11.12
C LYS A 138 23.44 -8.76 -10.14
N GLU A 139 24.51 -9.50 -10.41
CA GLU A 139 25.20 -10.24 -9.36
C GLU A 139 25.88 -9.20 -8.45
N ASP A 140 25.38 -9.04 -7.24
CA ASP A 140 26.07 -8.24 -6.21
C ASP A 140 27.34 -8.99 -5.79
N LYS A 141 28.39 -8.82 -6.58
CA LYS A 141 29.74 -9.29 -6.19
C LYS A 141 30.29 -8.27 -5.21
N PRO A 142 30.37 -8.61 -3.90
CA PRO A 142 30.98 -7.71 -2.94
C PRO A 142 32.43 -7.44 -3.31
N ASN A 143 32.85 -6.19 -3.22
CA ASN A 143 34.24 -5.86 -3.39
C ASN A 143 35.05 -6.43 -2.19
N LEU A 144 35.77 -7.51 -2.43
CA LEU A 144 36.57 -8.21 -1.39
C LEU A 144 37.71 -7.37 -0.81
N TYR A 145 38.09 -6.28 -1.52
CA TYR A 145 39.20 -5.43 -1.15
C TYR A 145 38.79 -4.13 -0.44
N SER A 146 37.52 -3.79 -0.40
CA SER A 146 37.05 -2.55 0.23
C SER A 146 35.69 -2.69 0.90
N TYR A 147 35.69 -2.65 2.22
CA TYR A 147 34.49 -2.59 3.04
C TYR A 147 33.68 -1.33 2.76
N HIS A 148 34.33 -0.18 2.57
CA HIS A 148 33.65 1.10 2.27
C HIS A 148 33.01 1.13 0.90
N ALA A 149 33.58 0.47 -0.11
CA ALA A 149 32.99 0.39 -1.46
C ALA A 149 31.65 -0.37 -1.48
N ASN A 150 31.46 -1.31 -0.56
CA ASN A 150 30.20 -2.08 -0.44
C ASN A 150 29.10 -1.32 0.29
N ARG A 151 29.44 -0.30 1.06
CA ARG A 151 28.49 0.55 1.82
C ARG A 151 28.30 1.94 1.24
N GLY A 152 29.10 2.32 0.26
CA GLY A 152 28.99 3.63 -0.39
C GLY A 152 27.70 3.79 -1.17
N PHE A 153 27.22 5.03 -1.25
CA PHE A 153 26.08 5.39 -2.10
C PHE A 153 26.41 5.07 -3.58
N LYS A 154 25.54 4.30 -4.22
CA LYS A 154 25.64 3.98 -5.65
C LYS A 154 24.58 4.76 -6.41
N TRP A 155 24.96 5.57 -7.39
CA TRP A 155 24.02 6.31 -8.25
C TRP A 155 22.98 5.40 -8.92
N SER A 156 23.32 4.15 -9.18
CA SER A 156 22.41 3.16 -9.73
C SER A 156 21.24 2.80 -8.79
N SER A 157 21.35 3.05 -7.48
CA SER A 157 20.27 2.83 -6.51
C SER A 157 19.16 3.89 -6.58
N LEU A 158 19.40 4.99 -7.33
CA LEU A 158 18.34 5.97 -7.63
C LEU A 158 17.36 5.49 -8.70
N ILE A 159 17.71 4.45 -9.47
CA ILE A 159 16.78 3.86 -10.43
C ILE A 159 15.84 2.93 -9.66
N PRO A 160 14.53 3.25 -9.58
CA PRO A 160 13.61 2.44 -8.80
C PRO A 160 13.19 1.16 -9.51
N ALA A 161 12.82 0.15 -8.75
CA ALA A 161 11.91 -0.88 -9.23
C ALA A 161 10.52 -0.27 -9.42
N VAL A 162 9.80 -0.68 -10.46
CA VAL A 162 8.51 -0.11 -10.84
C VAL A 162 7.48 -1.21 -10.97
N SER A 163 6.36 -1.05 -10.28
CA SER A 163 5.20 -1.94 -10.39
C SER A 163 3.93 -1.15 -10.66
N VAL A 164 3.00 -1.81 -11.31
CA VAL A 164 1.63 -1.33 -11.49
C VAL A 164 0.68 -2.31 -10.83
N ALA A 165 -0.33 -1.78 -10.15
CA ALA A 165 -1.40 -2.58 -9.59
C ALA A 165 -2.74 -2.02 -10.08
N GLY A 166 -3.70 -2.92 -10.28
CA GLY A 166 -5.06 -2.58 -10.64
C GLY A 166 -6.03 -3.49 -9.92
N GLY A 167 -7.24 -3.00 -9.66
CA GLY A 167 -8.23 -3.78 -8.94
C GLY A 167 -9.61 -3.17 -8.98
N LEU A 168 -10.50 -3.85 -8.29
CA LEU A 168 -11.90 -3.47 -8.09
C LEU A 168 -12.14 -3.21 -6.62
N ASN A 169 -12.74 -2.08 -6.30
CA ASN A 169 -13.30 -1.80 -4.99
C ASN A 169 -14.76 -2.24 -4.95
N PHE A 170 -15.19 -2.65 -3.79
CA PHE A 170 -16.57 -3.02 -3.50
C PHE A 170 -17.04 -2.18 -2.31
N ASP A 171 -17.87 -1.19 -2.59
CA ASP A 171 -18.47 -0.31 -1.59
C ASP A 171 -19.91 -0.73 -1.39
N SER A 172 -20.34 -0.86 -0.12
CA SER A 172 -21.74 -1.18 0.22
C SER A 172 -22.59 0.08 0.17
N GLU A 173 -23.86 -0.11 -0.13
CA GLU A 173 -24.88 0.93 -0.02
C GLU A 173 -24.93 1.51 1.42
N ASP A 174 -25.16 2.82 1.54
CA ASP A 174 -25.19 3.54 2.82
C ASP A 174 -23.93 3.36 3.70
N ASN A 175 -22.76 3.23 3.09
CA ASN A 175 -21.51 3.11 3.83
C ASN A 175 -21.17 4.41 4.58
N PRO A 176 -21.09 4.39 5.92
CA PRO A 176 -20.85 5.60 6.71
C PRO A 176 -19.43 6.17 6.55
N TYR A 177 -18.53 5.46 5.85
CA TYR A 177 -17.12 5.85 5.63
C TYR A 177 -16.85 6.35 4.21
N THR A 178 -17.84 6.32 3.34
CA THR A 178 -17.77 6.83 1.96
C THR A 178 -18.76 7.99 1.77
N ALA A 179 -18.67 8.69 0.65
CA ALA A 179 -19.73 9.62 0.27
C ALA A 179 -21.03 8.86 0.00
N THR A 180 -22.17 9.47 0.30
CA THR A 180 -23.50 8.83 0.20
C THR A 180 -23.88 8.38 -1.21
N THR A 181 -23.18 8.86 -2.22
CA THR A 181 -23.40 8.52 -3.65
C THR A 181 -22.51 7.37 -4.12
N VAL A 182 -21.62 6.84 -3.25
CA VAL A 182 -20.67 5.78 -3.61
C VAL A 182 -21.22 4.45 -3.16
N ASP A 183 -21.60 3.64 -4.13
CA ASP A 183 -22.01 2.25 -3.93
C ASP A 183 -21.52 1.35 -5.08
N GLY A 184 -21.56 0.04 -4.87
CA GLY A 184 -21.26 -0.96 -5.87
C GLY A 184 -19.78 -1.12 -6.18
N VAL A 185 -19.43 -1.21 -7.47
CA VAL A 185 -18.07 -1.54 -7.93
C VAL A 185 -17.43 -0.34 -8.60
N SER A 186 -16.22 -0.02 -8.16
CA SER A 186 -15.37 1.00 -8.78
C SER A 186 -13.97 0.46 -9.10
N TYR A 187 -13.20 1.19 -9.91
CA TYR A 187 -11.85 0.76 -10.30
C TYR A 187 -10.79 1.43 -9.42
N ARG A 188 -9.66 0.74 -9.27
CA ARG A 188 -8.48 1.22 -8.57
C ARG A 188 -7.24 1.01 -9.43
N GLY A 189 -6.35 2.01 -9.46
CA GLY A 189 -5.06 1.93 -10.13
C GLY A 189 -3.95 2.45 -9.20
N VAL A 190 -2.81 1.76 -9.14
CA VAL A 190 -1.67 2.15 -8.32
C VAL A 190 -0.38 2.05 -9.13
N LEU A 191 0.41 3.11 -9.11
CA LEU A 191 1.79 3.11 -9.56
C LEU A 191 2.69 3.05 -8.33
N ILE A 192 3.59 2.08 -8.31
CA ILE A 192 4.47 1.78 -7.18
C ILE A 192 5.91 1.90 -7.63
N THR A 193 6.72 2.64 -6.90
CA THR A 193 8.16 2.69 -7.12
C THR A 193 8.90 2.37 -5.83
N GLN A 194 10.03 1.66 -5.93
CA GLN A 194 10.83 1.28 -4.77
C GLN A 194 12.32 1.39 -5.07
N ASN A 195 13.02 2.13 -4.22
CA ASN A 195 14.47 2.26 -4.24
C ASN A 195 15.06 1.51 -3.04
N ASN A 196 16.01 0.63 -3.32
CA ASN A 196 16.78 -0.07 -2.29
C ASN A 196 18.17 0.54 -2.23
N PHE A 197 18.52 1.14 -1.09
CA PHE A 197 19.83 1.77 -0.87
C PHE A 197 20.72 0.89 0.00
N ALA A 198 22.02 1.14 -0.10
CA ALA A 198 23.00 0.50 0.78
C ALA A 198 22.71 0.78 2.26
N GLY A 199 23.06 -0.17 3.14
CA GLY A 199 22.88 -0.02 4.59
C GLY A 199 21.46 -0.28 5.08
N GLY A 200 20.63 -0.98 4.31
CA GLY A 200 19.30 -1.40 4.74
C GLY A 200 18.22 -0.30 4.67
N TRP A 201 18.43 0.70 3.85
CA TRP A 201 17.43 1.75 3.58
C TRP A 201 16.60 1.40 2.37
N VAL A 202 15.28 1.55 2.50
CA VAL A 202 14.31 1.34 1.43
C VAL A 202 13.39 2.56 1.36
N PHE A 203 13.20 3.10 0.16
CA PHE A 203 12.26 4.18 -0.08
C PHE A 203 11.19 3.71 -1.06
N VAL A 204 9.93 3.77 -0.64
CA VAL A 204 8.77 3.35 -1.42
C VAL A 204 7.88 4.56 -1.70
N THR A 205 7.45 4.69 -2.94
CA THR A 205 6.46 5.69 -3.34
C THR A 205 5.30 5.00 -4.02
N ASN A 206 4.08 5.29 -3.57
CA ASN A 206 2.86 4.85 -4.23
C ASN A 206 2.03 6.06 -4.65
N PHE A 207 1.54 6.04 -5.88
CA PHE A 207 0.50 6.95 -6.39
C PHE A 207 -0.73 6.13 -6.72
N MET A 208 -1.84 6.44 -6.10
CA MET A 208 -3.06 5.68 -6.22
C MET A 208 -4.21 6.58 -6.66
N LEU A 209 -4.92 6.14 -7.69
CA LEU A 209 -6.25 6.61 -8.05
C LEU A 209 -7.25 5.57 -7.56
N ASP A 210 -8.12 5.97 -6.66
CA ASP A 210 -9.10 5.10 -6.03
C ASP A 210 -10.51 5.50 -6.42
N ARG A 211 -11.45 4.55 -6.41
CA ARG A 211 -12.85 4.73 -6.78
C ARG A 211 -13.05 5.40 -8.14
N ILE A 212 -12.22 5.04 -9.12
CA ILE A 212 -12.33 5.56 -10.49
C ILE A 212 -13.69 5.11 -11.08
N GLY A 213 -14.42 6.06 -11.64
CA GLY A 213 -15.73 5.81 -12.24
C GLY A 213 -16.91 5.94 -11.29
N SER A 214 -16.66 6.29 -10.01
CA SER A 214 -17.68 6.74 -9.06
C SER A 214 -17.67 8.26 -8.93
N ASP A 215 -18.66 8.82 -8.24
CA ASP A 215 -18.73 10.26 -7.94
C ASP A 215 -17.64 10.73 -6.97
N GLN A 216 -16.92 9.80 -6.34
CA GLN A 216 -15.81 10.06 -5.44
C GLN A 216 -14.52 9.42 -5.98
N THR A 217 -13.82 10.10 -6.87
CA THR A 217 -12.48 9.66 -7.29
C THR A 217 -11.43 10.28 -6.37
N ASP A 218 -10.67 9.45 -5.68
CA ASP A 218 -9.66 9.87 -4.72
C ASP A 218 -8.24 9.74 -5.32
N LEU A 219 -7.43 10.78 -5.18
CA LEU A 219 -6.00 10.74 -5.48
C LEU A 219 -5.24 10.63 -4.16
N ASN A 220 -4.48 9.57 -4.02
CA ASN A 220 -3.65 9.34 -2.83
C ASN A 220 -2.18 9.18 -3.24
N TYR A 221 -1.27 9.68 -2.41
CA TYR A 221 0.14 9.34 -2.48
C TYR A 221 0.63 8.84 -1.13
N THR A 222 1.58 7.93 -1.14
CA THR A 222 2.24 7.43 0.06
C THR A 222 3.75 7.40 -0.17
N LEU A 223 4.51 7.99 0.72
CA LEU A 223 5.97 8.01 0.73
C LEU A 223 6.44 7.34 2.01
N THR A 224 7.18 6.26 1.90
CA THR A 224 7.64 5.46 3.05
C THR A 224 9.14 5.30 3.01
N LEU A 225 9.80 5.70 4.06
CA LEU A 225 11.23 5.45 4.30
C LEU A 225 11.36 4.39 5.39
N THR A 226 12.01 3.29 5.06
CA THR A 226 12.23 2.15 5.96
C THR A 226 13.72 1.94 6.18
N HIS A 227 14.11 1.58 7.39
CA HIS A 227 15.48 1.23 7.74
C HIS A 227 15.53 -0.06 8.56
N SER A 228 16.33 -1.00 8.08
CA SER A 228 16.64 -2.25 8.77
C SER A 228 17.93 -2.10 9.60
N PHE A 229 17.79 -2.04 10.93
CA PHE A 229 18.95 -1.92 11.85
C PHE A 229 19.74 -3.22 11.95
N ASN A 230 19.06 -4.33 11.84
CA ASN A 230 19.60 -5.68 11.85
C ASN A 230 18.62 -6.63 11.16
N PRO A 231 18.93 -7.93 10.98
CA PRO A 231 18.05 -8.87 10.28
C PRO A 231 16.67 -9.09 10.91
N LYS A 232 16.43 -8.60 12.14
CA LYS A 232 15.18 -8.81 12.88
C LYS A 232 14.37 -7.54 13.08
N TRP A 233 15.00 -6.36 13.16
CA TRP A 233 14.33 -5.10 13.50
C TRP A 233 14.34 -4.13 12.34
N VAL A 234 13.17 -3.63 12.03
CA VAL A 234 12.94 -2.58 11.04
C VAL A 234 12.15 -1.43 11.66
N MET A 235 12.45 -0.21 11.28
CA MET A 235 11.64 0.98 11.59
C MET A 235 11.29 1.70 10.30
N PHE A 236 10.18 2.40 10.30
CA PHE A 236 9.75 3.19 9.16
C PHE A 236 9.13 4.52 9.58
N ALA A 237 9.19 5.47 8.67
CA ALA A 237 8.47 6.72 8.70
C ALA A 237 7.72 6.87 7.36
N GLU A 238 6.46 7.28 7.44
CA GLU A 238 5.58 7.36 6.27
C GLU A 238 4.77 8.65 6.30
N THR A 239 4.55 9.25 5.14
CA THR A 239 3.55 10.28 4.93
C THR A 239 2.58 9.84 3.83
N GLN A 240 1.30 10.03 4.08
CA GLN A 240 0.22 9.70 3.16
C GLN A 240 -0.66 10.93 2.95
N GLY A 241 -0.69 11.45 1.73
CA GLY A 241 -1.60 12.52 1.35
C GLY A 241 -2.83 11.94 0.66
N ILE A 242 -3.99 12.43 1.06
CA ILE A 242 -5.31 12.09 0.50
C ILE A 242 -5.88 13.35 -0.10
N LYS A 243 -6.25 13.31 -1.37
CA LYS A 243 -6.96 14.39 -2.04
C LYS A 243 -8.22 13.86 -2.70
N SER A 244 -9.34 14.23 -2.15
CA SER A 244 -10.67 13.91 -2.62
C SER A 244 -11.55 15.15 -2.54
N ASP A 245 -12.63 15.19 -3.30
CA ASP A 245 -13.65 16.24 -3.15
C ASP A 245 -14.41 16.13 -1.83
N PHE A 246 -14.39 14.93 -1.23
CA PHE A 246 -15.08 14.63 0.02
C PHE A 246 -14.19 14.83 1.26
N TYR A 247 -12.91 14.43 1.16
CA TYR A 247 -11.96 14.50 2.27
C TYR A 247 -10.54 14.73 1.75
N ALA A 248 -9.82 15.67 2.35
CA ALA A 248 -8.40 15.90 2.07
C ALA A 248 -7.62 15.96 3.37
N ASP A 249 -6.54 15.19 3.47
CA ASP A 249 -5.67 15.16 4.65
C ASP A 249 -4.24 14.74 4.32
N ASN A 250 -3.35 14.94 5.29
CA ASN A 250 -2.00 14.40 5.26
C ASN A 250 -1.72 13.67 6.59
N LEU A 251 -1.58 12.36 6.50
CA LEU A 251 -1.32 11.47 7.62
C LEU A 251 0.18 11.20 7.73
N PHE A 252 0.68 11.19 8.95
CA PHE A 252 2.02 10.76 9.28
C PHE A 252 1.95 9.47 10.07
N ARG A 253 2.83 8.53 9.74
CA ARG A 253 2.89 7.22 10.39
C ARG A 253 4.33 6.87 10.73
N PHE A 254 4.55 6.41 11.95
CA PHE A 254 5.82 5.90 12.44
C PHE A 254 5.60 4.54 13.06
N GLY A 255 6.51 3.62 12.83
CA GLY A 255 6.35 2.30 13.40
C GLY A 255 7.58 1.43 13.30
N ALA A 256 7.43 0.23 13.82
CA ALA A 256 8.48 -0.78 13.83
C ALA A 256 7.90 -2.16 13.52
N GLY A 257 8.74 -2.99 12.90
CA GLY A 257 8.48 -4.40 12.67
C GLY A 257 9.57 -5.26 13.28
N TYR A 258 9.17 -6.44 13.77
CA TYR A 258 10.06 -7.46 14.31
C TYR A 258 9.85 -8.78 13.58
N LEU A 259 10.92 -9.32 13.02
CA LEU A 259 10.91 -10.60 12.32
C LEU A 259 11.15 -11.76 13.29
N LEU A 260 10.22 -12.69 13.32
CA LEU A 260 10.32 -13.98 13.98
C LEU A 260 10.62 -15.08 12.94
N GLY A 261 11.91 -15.27 12.65
CA GLY A 261 12.34 -16.15 11.58
C GLY A 261 12.19 -15.50 10.20
N LYS A 262 11.96 -16.32 9.15
CA LYS A 262 11.86 -15.83 7.76
C LYS A 262 10.44 -15.48 7.34
N ASN A 263 9.42 -16.03 8.00
CA ASN A 263 8.05 -16.06 7.52
C ASN A 263 7.03 -15.38 8.43
N LEU A 264 7.43 -14.86 9.59
CA LEU A 264 6.53 -14.22 10.55
C LEU A 264 7.09 -12.86 10.95
N GLN A 265 6.25 -11.82 10.82
CA GLN A 265 6.53 -10.47 11.27
C GLN A 265 5.46 -10.02 12.27
N LEU A 266 5.89 -9.40 13.34
CA LEU A 266 5.04 -8.60 14.24
C LEU A 266 5.31 -7.13 14.00
N ASP A 267 4.29 -6.29 14.09
CA ASP A 267 4.44 -4.87 13.82
C ASP A 267 3.56 -3.99 14.71
N THR A 268 3.96 -2.72 14.83
CA THR A 268 3.19 -1.68 15.50
C THR A 268 3.43 -0.34 14.82
N ALA A 269 2.42 0.53 14.81
CA ALA A 269 2.56 1.89 14.33
C ALA A 269 1.67 2.88 15.07
N LEU A 270 2.10 4.14 15.04
CA LEU A 270 1.36 5.31 15.44
C LEU A 270 1.05 6.15 14.21
N THR A 271 -0.22 6.48 13.99
CA THR A 271 -0.68 7.33 12.89
C THR A 271 -1.33 8.58 13.45
N PHE A 272 -0.97 9.74 12.91
CA PHE A 272 -1.59 11.02 13.26
C PHE A 272 -1.59 11.97 12.07
N ASN A 273 -2.38 13.03 12.16
CA ASN A 273 -2.36 14.14 11.21
C ASN A 273 -2.01 15.45 11.92
N THR A 274 -1.86 16.51 11.14
CA THR A 274 -1.58 17.87 11.68
C THR A 274 -2.81 18.76 11.64
N LYS A 275 -3.98 18.22 11.29
CA LYS A 275 -5.25 18.93 11.23
C LYS A 275 -6.00 18.85 12.55
N ASP A 276 -6.86 19.86 12.77
CA ASP A 276 -7.83 19.90 13.88
C ASP A 276 -9.28 19.65 13.43
N THR A 277 -9.48 19.32 12.11
CA THR A 277 -10.81 19.24 11.50
C THR A 277 -11.01 18.01 10.59
N PRO A 278 -10.96 16.80 11.10
CA PRO A 278 -10.65 16.36 12.47
C PRO A 278 -9.15 16.15 12.72
N SER A 279 -8.74 16.16 13.99
CA SER A 279 -7.47 15.57 14.41
C SER A 279 -7.63 14.05 14.50
N VAL A 280 -6.63 13.30 14.03
CA VAL A 280 -6.62 11.83 13.98
C VAL A 280 -5.45 11.32 14.81
N LEU A 281 -5.69 10.29 15.61
CA LEU A 281 -4.67 9.53 16.31
C LEU A 281 -5.06 8.07 16.34
N ASN A 282 -4.27 7.21 15.68
CA ASN A 282 -4.48 5.77 15.66
C ASN A 282 -3.22 5.05 16.13
N ILE A 283 -3.40 4.01 16.92
CA ILE A 283 -2.33 3.06 17.31
C ILE A 283 -2.70 1.72 16.72
N SER A 284 -1.78 1.09 16.01
CA SER A 284 -1.99 -0.20 15.35
C SER A 284 -0.99 -1.26 15.80
N PHE A 285 -1.45 -2.50 15.80
CA PHE A 285 -0.67 -3.71 16.01
C PHE A 285 -1.02 -4.71 14.93
N GLY A 286 -0.06 -5.49 14.49
CA GLY A 286 -0.32 -6.46 13.46
C GLY A 286 0.64 -7.62 13.41
N VAL A 287 0.26 -8.59 12.60
CA VAL A 287 1.01 -9.80 12.30
C VAL A 287 0.92 -10.09 10.82
N SER A 288 2.05 -10.47 10.24
CA SER A 288 2.13 -10.92 8.86
C SER A 288 2.77 -12.29 8.83
N TYR A 289 2.15 -13.22 8.12
CA TYR A 289 2.61 -14.61 8.03
C TYR A 289 2.65 -15.07 6.58
N ARG A 290 3.77 -15.70 6.20
CA ARG A 290 4.02 -16.21 4.85
C ARG A 290 4.08 -17.74 4.85
N ILE A 291 3.28 -18.36 3.99
CA ILE A 291 3.40 -19.77 3.63
C ILE A 291 4.20 -19.82 2.33
N ASP A 292 5.42 -20.28 2.44
CA ASP A 292 6.37 -20.34 1.35
C ASP A 292 6.38 -21.76 0.76
N ARG A 293 5.97 -21.87 -0.49
CA ARG A 293 6.03 -23.10 -1.30
C ARG A 293 6.80 -22.84 -2.61
N HIS A 294 7.65 -21.82 -2.59
CA HIS A 294 8.48 -21.50 -3.74
C HIS A 294 9.49 -22.63 -4.00
N ASP A 295 9.52 -23.14 -5.24
CA ASP A 295 10.49 -24.16 -5.60
C ASP A 295 11.84 -23.47 -5.88
N THR A 296 12.81 -23.68 -5.00
CA THR A 296 14.21 -23.20 -5.17
C THR A 296 15.02 -24.13 -6.09
N SER A 297 14.39 -25.16 -6.66
CA SER A 297 15.04 -26.12 -7.58
C SER A 297 14.99 -25.59 -9.01
N ASN A 298 16.00 -24.77 -9.38
CA ASN A 298 16.48 -24.68 -10.76
C ASN A 298 17.97 -24.34 -10.75
#